data_7d97b02b7fe449ea82a2802ce706ac46
#
_entry.id   7d97b02b7fe449ea82a2802ce706ac46
#
_cell.length_a   1.000
_cell.length_b   1.000
_cell.length_c   1.000
_cell.angle_alpha   90.00
_cell.angle_beta   90.00
_cell.angle_gamma   90.00
#
_symmetry.space_group_name_H-M   'P 1'
#
loop_
_entity.id
_entity.type
_entity.pdbx_description
1 polymer ?
#
loop_
_entity_poly.entity_id
_entity_poly.type
_entity_poly.pdbx_seq_one_letter_code
_entity_poly.pdbx_strand_id
1 'polypeptide(L)'
;MENNIENTMGNDKNGKRKPVKRNVKRKKVLRKKRTKGMRCLISGGKLVGGIATVLLVLFGLDYLLYPCTFMRNDIHTVTTEAHQDIFLGTSHGKINIDPDVVSEETGRSAHNLCVGGEYAVDAYYLTKLMIETEKPERIIYEVDPGYFVTEKEVGNNYLLFYHEFPLSRAKLEYFQATMMECDFRTAIFPWYEYIFKYDLEKVWETVYQKWMHNYDVSFLKGSTQEYHESGFIERYPVDTTQLSMENEALKLFTRDSVKQQNMEYLERLIDLCRENDIEFVAVSTPVPASTLVAYEANYQDAWNYFAEFFEKEDVRYLNFNREYFADFSHEITNFTDYDGHMNGDAAREYSRVLGEVLDAIPSME
;
A
#
# COMPACT_ATOMS: atom_id res chain seq x y z
N MET A 1 65.17 0.67 -24.12
CA MET A 1 65.27 -0.81 -24.13
C MET A 1 65.11 -1.23 -25.55
N GLU A 2 66.22 -1.59 -26.14
CA GLU A 2 66.34 -1.95 -27.55
C GLU A 2 65.69 -3.28 -27.86
N ASN A 3 64.90 -3.31 -28.93
CA ASN A 3 64.30 -4.54 -29.45
C ASN A 3 65.25 -5.14 -30.47
N ASN A 4 65.95 -6.23 -30.12
CA ASN A 4 66.69 -7.08 -31.05
C ASN A 4 65.69 -7.76 -32.01
N ILE A 5 65.85 -7.46 -33.31
CA ILE A 5 65.17 -8.15 -34.41
C ILE A 5 66.15 -9.26 -34.89
N GLU A 6 65.88 -10.50 -34.48
CA GLU A 6 66.53 -11.66 -35.09
C GLU A 6 65.97 -11.88 -36.49
N ASN A 7 66.85 -11.66 -37.50
CA ASN A 7 66.62 -12.00 -38.90
C ASN A 7 66.97 -13.46 -39.13
N THR A 8 65.97 -14.31 -39.22
CA THR A 8 66.17 -15.68 -39.75
C THR A 8 66.10 -15.65 -41.27
N MET A 9 67.20 -15.98 -41.90
CA MET A 9 67.29 -16.11 -43.34
C MET A 9 67.23 -17.60 -43.74
N GLY A 10 66.30 -17.95 -44.66
CA GLY A 10 66.26 -19.26 -45.28
C GLY A 10 66.95 -19.27 -46.63
N ASN A 11 67.77 -20.31 -46.92
CA ASN A 11 68.54 -20.51 -48.19
C ASN A 11 67.64 -21.20 -49.21
N ASP A 12 67.72 -20.76 -50.49
CA ASP A 12 67.16 -21.46 -51.60
C ASP A 12 68.27 -22.25 -52.30
N LYS A 13 67.94 -23.19 -53.27
CA LYS A 13 68.86 -24.11 -53.96
C LYS A 13 69.91 -23.39 -54.84
N ASN A 14 69.91 -22.08 -54.94
CA ASN A 14 70.86 -21.28 -55.76
C ASN A 14 71.61 -20.24 -54.94
N GLY A 15 71.69 -20.36 -53.63
CA GLY A 15 72.55 -19.53 -52.78
C GLY A 15 72.18 -18.02 -52.63
N LYS A 16 70.99 -17.59 -53.07
CA LYS A 16 70.56 -16.22 -52.92
C LYS A 16 69.56 -16.05 -51.77
N ARG A 17 69.88 -15.24 -50.78
CA ARG A 17 69.06 -14.97 -49.62
C ARG A 17 67.91 -14.06 -49.98
N LYS A 18 66.65 -14.49 -49.73
CA LYS A 18 65.45 -13.62 -49.84
C LYS A 18 64.85 -13.39 -48.49
N PRO A 19 64.39 -12.15 -48.18
CA PRO A 19 63.83 -11.83 -46.88
C PRO A 19 62.38 -12.44 -46.73
N VAL A 20 62.15 -13.11 -45.63
CA VAL A 20 60.85 -13.70 -45.32
C VAL A 20 59.84 -12.66 -44.83
N LYS A 21 58.97 -12.17 -45.72
CA LYS A 21 57.95 -11.14 -45.40
C LYS A 21 56.67 -11.67 -44.70
N ARG A 22 56.73 -12.82 -44.01
CA ARG A 22 55.49 -13.50 -43.59
C ARG A 22 54.90 -13.08 -42.25
N ASN A 23 55.62 -12.38 -41.36
CA ASN A 23 55.12 -12.14 -39.97
C ASN A 23 54.54 -10.76 -39.71
N VAL A 24 54.77 -9.75 -40.57
CA VAL A 24 54.29 -8.38 -40.32
C VAL A 24 52.80 -8.20 -40.59
N LYS A 25 52.25 -8.96 -41.60
CA LYS A 25 50.78 -8.88 -41.88
C LYS A 25 49.93 -9.52 -40.78
N ARG A 26 50.36 -10.65 -40.18
CA ARG A 26 49.61 -11.33 -39.10
C ARG A 26 49.58 -10.49 -37.83
N LYS A 27 50.69 -9.89 -37.42
CA LYS A 27 50.70 -8.98 -36.21
C LYS A 27 49.87 -7.74 -36.41
N LYS A 28 49.82 -7.12 -37.61
CA LYS A 28 48.95 -5.97 -37.89
C LYS A 28 47.47 -6.29 -37.88
N VAL A 29 47.07 -7.50 -38.39
CA VAL A 29 45.64 -7.93 -38.38
C VAL A 29 45.19 -8.27 -36.98
N LEU A 30 46.01 -8.92 -36.15
CA LEU A 30 45.69 -9.22 -34.74
C LEU A 30 45.62 -7.93 -33.90
N ARG A 31 46.51 -6.97 -34.10
CA ARG A 31 46.47 -5.68 -33.42
C ARG A 31 45.23 -4.84 -33.81
N LYS A 32 44.78 -4.93 -35.08
CA LYS A 32 43.61 -4.25 -35.61
C LYS A 32 42.31 -4.88 -35.09
N LYS A 33 42.27 -6.20 -34.90
CA LYS A 33 41.14 -6.96 -34.26
C LYS A 33 41.03 -6.64 -32.74
N ARG A 34 42.18 -6.60 -32.04
CA ARG A 34 42.24 -6.29 -30.61
C ARG A 34 41.83 -4.83 -30.30
N THR A 35 42.20 -3.87 -31.17
CA THR A 35 41.75 -2.48 -31.04
C THR A 35 40.28 -2.29 -31.39
N LYS A 36 39.72 -3.08 -32.33
CA LYS A 36 38.27 -3.04 -32.64
C LYS A 36 37.43 -3.65 -31.52
N GLY A 37 37.85 -4.78 -30.96
CA GLY A 37 37.21 -5.39 -29.79
C GLY A 37 37.24 -4.46 -28.54
N MET A 38 38.41 -3.82 -28.29
CA MET A 38 38.54 -2.91 -27.18
C MET A 38 37.72 -1.61 -27.36
N ARG A 39 37.53 -1.11 -28.58
CA ARG A 39 36.62 0.00 -28.89
C ARG A 39 35.17 -0.39 -28.74
N CYS A 40 34.75 -1.57 -29.12
CA CYS A 40 33.41 -2.12 -28.86
C CYS A 40 33.13 -2.24 -27.35
N LEU A 41 34.08 -2.75 -26.56
CA LEU A 41 33.96 -2.83 -25.10
C LEU A 41 33.86 -1.46 -24.45
N ILE A 42 34.67 -0.50 -24.87
CA ILE A 42 34.62 0.88 -24.35
C ILE A 42 33.31 1.57 -24.76
N SER A 43 32.81 1.35 -25.98
CA SER A 43 31.53 1.92 -26.43
C SER A 43 30.36 1.27 -25.71
N GLY A 44 30.38 -0.06 -25.50
CA GLY A 44 29.39 -0.77 -24.69
C GLY A 44 29.40 -0.31 -23.25
N GLY A 45 30.57 -0.14 -22.62
CA GLY A 45 30.68 0.39 -21.27
C GLY A 45 30.16 1.82 -21.13
N LYS A 46 30.37 2.68 -22.11
CA LYS A 46 29.83 4.06 -22.13
C LYS A 46 28.31 4.07 -22.26
N LEU A 47 27.74 3.18 -23.10
CA LEU A 47 26.29 3.05 -23.25
C LEU A 47 25.66 2.57 -21.96
N VAL A 48 26.19 1.50 -21.35
CA VAL A 48 25.71 0.98 -20.07
C VAL A 48 25.85 2.04 -18.97
N GLY A 49 26.98 2.74 -18.90
CA GLY A 49 27.18 3.84 -17.95
C GLY A 49 26.19 4.98 -18.15
N GLY A 50 25.90 5.35 -19.41
CA GLY A 50 24.89 6.36 -19.74
C GLY A 50 23.48 5.94 -19.30
N ILE A 51 23.08 4.72 -19.60
CA ILE A 51 21.78 4.18 -19.16
C ILE A 51 21.70 4.14 -17.63
N ALA A 52 22.74 3.66 -16.95
CA ALA A 52 22.77 3.61 -15.49
C ALA A 52 22.66 5.02 -14.87
N THR A 53 23.33 6.02 -15.47
CA THR A 53 23.23 7.41 -15.02
C THR A 53 21.81 7.96 -15.18
N VAL A 54 21.15 7.71 -16.31
CA VAL A 54 19.76 8.12 -16.54
C VAL A 54 18.83 7.47 -15.53
N LEU A 55 18.96 6.16 -15.30
CA LEU A 55 18.15 5.47 -14.30
C LEU A 55 18.39 5.99 -12.88
N LEU A 56 19.65 6.26 -12.50
CA LEU A 56 19.96 6.86 -11.21
C LEU A 56 19.30 8.24 -11.05
N VAL A 57 19.27 9.06 -12.10
CA VAL A 57 18.58 10.35 -12.04
C VAL A 57 17.07 10.15 -11.92
N LEU A 58 16.48 9.27 -12.73
CA LEU A 58 15.02 9.03 -12.72
C LEU A 58 14.56 8.48 -11.37
N PHE A 59 15.25 7.49 -10.80
CA PHE A 59 14.93 6.99 -9.46
C PHE A 59 15.30 7.98 -8.34
N GLY A 60 16.33 8.81 -8.55
CA GLY A 60 16.69 9.87 -7.61
C GLY A 60 15.59 10.94 -7.47
N LEU A 61 14.77 11.14 -8.51
CA LEU A 61 13.64 12.05 -8.45
C LEU A 61 12.55 11.60 -7.47
N ASP A 62 12.42 10.29 -7.19
CA ASP A 62 11.52 9.81 -6.15
C ASP A 62 11.92 10.34 -4.78
N TYR A 63 13.22 10.41 -4.50
CA TYR A 63 13.70 10.99 -3.25
C TYR A 63 13.35 12.48 -3.10
N LEU A 64 13.30 13.20 -4.21
CA LEU A 64 13.03 14.65 -4.22
C LEU A 64 11.53 14.98 -4.25
N LEU A 65 10.73 14.19 -4.96
CA LEU A 65 9.38 14.57 -5.34
C LEU A 65 8.28 13.68 -4.74
N TYR A 66 8.55 12.39 -4.49
CA TYR A 66 7.55 11.49 -3.93
C TYR A 66 7.46 11.68 -2.41
N PRO A 67 6.32 12.09 -1.85
CA PRO A 67 6.20 12.40 -0.43
C PRO A 67 6.27 11.16 0.46
N CYS A 68 6.62 11.35 1.73
CA CYS A 68 6.35 10.37 2.76
C CYS A 68 4.85 10.41 3.10
N THR A 69 4.20 9.25 3.11
CA THR A 69 2.78 9.09 3.48
C THR A 69 2.65 8.15 4.67
N PHE A 70 1.52 8.19 5.36
CA PHE A 70 1.23 7.21 6.41
C PHE A 70 1.22 5.77 5.85
N MET A 71 0.78 5.58 4.61
CA MET A 71 0.77 4.28 3.95
C MET A 71 2.17 3.67 3.84
N ARG A 72 3.21 4.50 3.66
CA ARG A 72 4.59 4.05 3.66
C ARG A 72 4.99 3.45 5.02
N ASN A 73 4.59 4.10 6.12
CA ASN A 73 4.81 3.58 7.46
C ASN A 73 4.01 2.30 7.68
N ASP A 74 2.71 2.31 7.39
CA ASP A 74 1.83 1.16 7.59
C ASP A 74 2.33 -0.09 6.86
N ILE A 75 2.67 0.03 5.56
CA ILE A 75 3.20 -1.10 4.78
C ILE A 75 4.56 -1.57 5.31
N HIS A 76 5.43 -0.63 5.71
CA HIS A 76 6.71 -1.00 6.32
C HIS A 76 6.49 -1.81 7.60
N THR A 77 5.66 -1.32 8.50
CA THR A 77 5.36 -1.95 9.79
C THR A 77 4.81 -3.37 9.58
N VAL A 78 3.72 -3.55 8.83
CA VAL A 78 3.08 -4.87 8.64
C VAL A 78 3.89 -5.85 7.79
N THR A 79 4.96 -5.41 7.15
CA THR A 79 5.87 -6.30 6.39
C THR A 79 7.18 -6.61 7.11
N THR A 80 7.46 -5.96 8.24
CA THR A 80 8.70 -6.12 9.00
C THR A 80 8.49 -6.45 10.47
N GLU A 81 7.28 -6.25 10.98
CA GLU A 81 6.91 -6.49 12.38
C GLU A 81 5.68 -7.40 12.44
N ALA A 82 5.75 -8.44 13.27
CA ALA A 82 4.65 -9.38 13.45
C ALA A 82 3.55 -8.76 14.33
N HIS A 83 2.32 -8.75 13.83
CA HIS A 83 1.13 -8.37 14.57
C HIS A 83 0.13 -9.53 14.57
N GLN A 84 -0.51 -9.76 15.72
CA GLN A 84 -1.52 -10.81 15.83
C GLN A 84 -2.83 -10.39 15.16
N ASP A 85 -3.23 -9.14 15.36
CA ASP A 85 -4.47 -8.57 14.84
C ASP A 85 -4.18 -7.45 13.85
N ILE A 86 -4.78 -7.52 12.67
CA ILE A 86 -4.70 -6.44 11.65
C ILE A 86 -6.10 -5.97 11.30
N PHE A 87 -6.30 -4.66 11.41
CA PHE A 87 -7.51 -4.00 10.92
C PHE A 87 -7.35 -3.62 9.46
N LEU A 88 -8.31 -4.00 8.62
CA LEU A 88 -8.46 -3.62 7.22
C LEU A 88 -9.82 -2.99 7.02
N GLY A 89 -9.95 -2.10 6.05
CA GLY A 89 -11.19 -1.40 5.75
C GLY A 89 -11.00 0.06 5.38
N THR A 90 -12.04 0.85 5.52
CA THR A 90 -12.11 2.20 4.99
C THR A 90 -11.59 3.27 5.95
N SER A 91 -11.93 4.54 5.68
CA SER A 91 -11.63 5.65 6.59
C SER A 91 -12.32 5.52 7.95
N HIS A 92 -13.46 4.81 8.03
CA HIS A 92 -14.11 4.55 9.30
C HIS A 92 -13.23 3.66 10.19
N GLY A 93 -12.69 2.56 9.67
CA GLY A 93 -11.71 1.77 10.42
C GLY A 93 -10.47 2.56 10.78
N LYS A 94 -9.92 3.35 9.84
CA LYS A 94 -8.70 4.16 10.05
C LYS A 94 -8.81 5.19 11.17
N ILE A 95 -9.99 5.79 11.33
CA ILE A 95 -10.22 6.91 12.23
C ILE A 95 -10.92 6.46 13.53
N ASN A 96 -11.74 5.41 13.46
CA ASN A 96 -12.55 4.98 14.59
C ASN A 96 -11.89 3.90 15.45
N ILE A 97 -10.85 3.23 14.96
CA ILE A 97 -10.20 2.12 15.67
C ILE A 97 -8.77 2.50 16.03
N ASP A 98 -8.53 2.70 17.33
CA ASP A 98 -7.19 2.84 17.92
C ASP A 98 -6.67 1.46 18.31
N PRO A 99 -5.72 0.88 17.56
CA PRO A 99 -5.24 -0.48 17.82
C PRO A 99 -4.41 -0.60 19.10
N ASP A 100 -3.85 0.50 19.61
CA ASP A 100 -3.14 0.48 20.89
C ASP A 100 -4.13 0.19 22.03
N VAL A 101 -5.30 0.82 22.01
CA VAL A 101 -6.38 0.56 22.98
C VAL A 101 -6.92 -0.86 22.85
N VAL A 102 -7.14 -1.34 21.61
CA VAL A 102 -7.58 -2.74 21.40
C VAL A 102 -6.52 -3.72 21.91
N SER A 103 -5.23 -3.44 21.70
CA SER A 103 -4.12 -4.28 22.19
C SER A 103 -4.08 -4.33 23.73
N GLU A 104 -4.38 -3.22 24.41
CA GLU A 104 -4.47 -3.17 25.87
C GLU A 104 -5.61 -4.06 26.41
N GLU A 105 -6.77 -4.06 25.76
CA GLU A 105 -7.94 -4.84 26.19
C GLU A 105 -7.79 -6.35 25.86
N THR A 106 -7.25 -6.69 24.69
CA THR A 106 -7.15 -8.07 24.24
C THR A 106 -5.84 -8.77 24.63
N GLY A 107 -4.82 -8.01 25.02
CA GLY A 107 -3.45 -8.54 25.22
C GLY A 107 -2.78 -9.00 23.91
N ARG A 108 -3.33 -8.66 22.73
CA ARG A 108 -2.83 -9.06 21.42
C ARG A 108 -2.24 -7.85 20.69
N SER A 109 -1.07 -8.01 20.08
CA SER A 109 -0.48 -6.93 19.27
C SER A 109 -1.36 -6.64 18.05
N ALA A 110 -1.69 -5.36 17.81
CA ALA A 110 -2.56 -4.95 16.73
C ALA A 110 -1.97 -3.80 15.91
N HIS A 111 -2.33 -3.72 14.61
CA HIS A 111 -2.03 -2.57 13.75
C HIS A 111 -3.22 -2.23 12.87
N ASN A 112 -3.45 -0.92 12.64
CA ASN A 112 -4.55 -0.44 11.82
C ASN A 112 -4.07 -0.09 10.41
N LEU A 113 -4.33 -0.98 9.46
CA LEU A 113 -3.98 -0.84 8.05
C LEU A 113 -5.15 -0.34 7.18
N CYS A 114 -6.30 0.02 7.79
CA CYS A 114 -7.43 0.64 7.08
C CYS A 114 -7.03 1.92 6.35
N VAL A 115 -7.67 2.21 5.22
CA VAL A 115 -7.38 3.41 4.42
C VAL A 115 -8.63 3.98 3.78
N GLY A 116 -8.81 5.30 3.85
CA GLY A 116 -9.88 5.97 3.11
C GLY A 116 -9.81 5.66 1.62
N GLY A 117 -10.86 5.07 1.08
CA GLY A 117 -10.90 4.60 -0.32
C GLY A 117 -10.35 3.19 -0.53
N GLU A 118 -10.17 2.40 0.54
CA GLU A 118 -9.89 0.98 0.45
C GLU A 118 -11.14 0.21 -0.01
N TYR A 119 -10.95 -0.69 -0.95
CA TYR A 119 -11.97 -1.63 -1.41
C TYR A 119 -11.53 -3.07 -1.08
N ALA A 120 -12.45 -4.02 -1.13
CA ALA A 120 -12.16 -5.42 -0.84
C ALA A 120 -10.98 -6.00 -1.67
N VAL A 121 -10.76 -5.50 -2.89
CA VAL A 121 -9.59 -5.85 -3.72
C VAL A 121 -8.28 -5.41 -3.07
N ASP A 122 -8.24 -4.22 -2.47
CA ASP A 122 -7.05 -3.70 -1.79
C ASP A 122 -6.76 -4.57 -0.56
N ALA A 123 -7.76 -4.81 0.29
CA ALA A 123 -7.67 -5.68 1.47
C ALA A 123 -7.18 -7.09 1.12
N TYR A 124 -7.68 -7.68 0.03
CA TYR A 124 -7.24 -8.99 -0.46
C TYR A 124 -5.73 -9.02 -0.76
N TYR A 125 -5.22 -8.01 -1.48
CA TYR A 125 -3.79 -7.98 -1.83
C TYR A 125 -2.89 -7.53 -0.68
N LEU A 126 -3.37 -6.70 0.25
CA LEU A 126 -2.69 -6.40 1.50
C LEU A 126 -2.51 -7.67 2.35
N THR A 127 -3.58 -8.47 2.48
CA THR A 127 -3.52 -9.76 3.18
C THR A 127 -2.54 -10.73 2.50
N LYS A 128 -2.55 -10.81 1.15
CA LYS A 128 -1.55 -11.61 0.42
C LYS A 128 -0.12 -11.14 0.69
N LEU A 129 0.12 -9.85 0.76
CA LEU A 129 1.42 -9.28 1.06
C LEU A 129 1.87 -9.71 2.46
N MET A 130 1.00 -9.59 3.46
CA MET A 130 1.31 -10.00 4.84
C MET A 130 1.58 -11.51 4.96
N ILE A 131 0.83 -12.36 4.23
CA ILE A 131 1.11 -13.81 4.17
C ILE A 131 2.50 -14.10 3.57
N GLU A 132 2.99 -13.29 2.63
CA GLU A 132 4.33 -13.42 2.05
C GLU A 132 5.45 -12.90 2.97
N THR A 133 5.12 -12.10 4.00
CA THR A 133 6.08 -11.42 4.88
C THR A 133 5.86 -11.79 6.36
N GLU A 134 4.98 -11.06 7.05
CA GLU A 134 4.63 -11.26 8.45
C GLU A 134 3.13 -11.57 8.54
N LYS A 135 2.80 -12.87 8.60
CA LYS A 135 1.42 -13.37 8.58
C LYS A 135 0.71 -13.07 9.92
N PRO A 136 -0.44 -12.34 9.89
CA PRO A 136 -1.24 -12.13 11.10
C PRO A 136 -1.97 -13.41 11.52
N GLU A 137 -2.46 -13.44 12.76
CA GLU A 137 -3.32 -14.50 13.28
C GLU A 137 -4.80 -14.20 13.00
N ARG A 138 -5.18 -12.90 13.00
CA ARG A 138 -6.56 -12.46 12.77
C ARG A 138 -6.62 -11.20 11.92
N ILE A 139 -7.57 -11.17 10.99
CA ILE A 139 -7.98 -9.98 10.23
C ILE A 139 -9.33 -9.51 10.77
N ILE A 140 -9.40 -8.27 11.19
CA ILE A 140 -10.66 -7.58 11.53
C ILE A 140 -10.97 -6.63 10.38
N TYR A 141 -11.99 -6.97 9.59
CA TYR A 141 -12.37 -6.20 8.40
C TYR A 141 -13.52 -5.25 8.72
N GLU A 142 -13.25 -3.95 8.64
CA GLU A 142 -14.27 -2.91 8.77
C GLU A 142 -15.10 -2.84 7.49
N VAL A 143 -16.40 -3.03 7.66
CA VAL A 143 -17.40 -3.09 6.58
C VAL A 143 -18.12 -1.75 6.49
N ASP A 144 -17.70 -0.91 5.53
CA ASP A 144 -18.47 0.24 5.09
C ASP A 144 -19.37 -0.17 3.90
N PRO A 145 -20.69 -0.26 4.07
CA PRO A 145 -21.59 -0.70 3.01
C PRO A 145 -21.53 0.15 1.75
N GLY A 146 -21.16 1.44 1.88
CA GLY A 146 -21.04 2.38 0.77
C GLY A 146 -19.99 1.98 -0.27
N TYR A 147 -18.94 1.29 0.15
CA TYR A 147 -17.89 0.81 -0.76
C TYR A 147 -18.29 -0.45 -1.53
N PHE A 148 -19.39 -1.09 -1.17
CA PHE A 148 -19.93 -2.23 -1.92
C PHE A 148 -20.94 -1.83 -3.01
N VAL A 149 -21.41 -0.58 -3.01
CA VAL A 149 -22.32 -0.04 -4.03
C VAL A 149 -21.63 0.94 -4.99
N THR A 150 -20.36 1.24 -4.77
CA THR A 150 -19.52 2.10 -5.61
C THR A 150 -18.41 1.28 -6.28
N GLU A 151 -17.84 1.82 -7.36
CA GLU A 151 -16.71 1.21 -8.06
C GLU A 151 -15.49 2.13 -7.98
N LYS A 152 -14.31 1.52 -7.86
CA LYS A 152 -13.03 2.18 -7.98
C LYS A 152 -12.48 1.92 -9.38
N GLU A 153 -12.35 2.96 -10.18
CA GLU A 153 -11.80 2.83 -11.54
C GLU A 153 -10.38 2.27 -11.51
N VAL A 154 -10.13 1.26 -12.34
CA VAL A 154 -8.80 0.65 -12.49
C VAL A 154 -7.76 1.68 -12.96
N GLY A 155 -6.49 1.43 -12.63
CA GLY A 155 -5.40 2.32 -13.03
C GLY A 155 -4.88 3.20 -11.89
N ASN A 156 -4.78 4.52 -12.12
CA ASN A 156 -4.08 5.43 -11.19
C ASN A 156 -4.72 5.53 -9.80
N ASN A 157 -5.99 5.17 -9.64
CA ASN A 157 -6.67 5.18 -8.33
C ASN A 157 -6.10 4.16 -7.33
N TYR A 158 -5.30 3.21 -7.80
CA TYR A 158 -4.66 2.17 -6.98
C TYR A 158 -3.19 2.45 -6.66
N LEU A 159 -2.64 3.60 -7.10
CA LEU A 159 -1.23 3.95 -6.90
C LEU A 159 -0.84 4.08 -5.43
N LEU A 160 -1.76 4.52 -4.55
CA LEU A 160 -1.49 4.72 -3.13
C LEU A 160 -0.90 3.47 -2.46
N PHE A 161 -1.52 2.31 -2.68
CA PHE A 161 -1.02 1.03 -2.17
C PHE A 161 0.14 0.50 -3.03
N TYR A 162 -0.01 0.55 -4.36
CA TYR A 162 0.96 -0.03 -5.28
C TYR A 162 2.38 0.51 -5.10
N HIS A 163 2.53 1.83 -4.89
CA HIS A 163 3.84 2.44 -4.73
C HIS A 163 4.58 1.92 -3.49
N GLU A 164 3.86 1.73 -2.39
CA GLU A 164 4.46 1.32 -1.11
C GLU A 164 4.67 -0.19 -0.99
N PHE A 165 4.00 -1.01 -1.81
CA PHE A 165 4.25 -2.46 -1.80
C PHE A 165 5.72 -2.75 -2.15
N PRO A 166 6.43 -3.56 -1.33
CA PRO A 166 7.74 -4.09 -1.72
C PRO A 166 7.61 -4.98 -2.96
N LEU A 167 8.73 -5.21 -3.67
CA LEU A 167 8.72 -6.12 -4.80
C LEU A 167 8.43 -7.54 -4.32
N SER A 168 7.24 -8.03 -4.63
CA SER A 168 6.65 -9.27 -4.14
C SER A 168 5.75 -9.88 -5.20
N ARG A 169 5.31 -11.11 -4.99
CA ARG A 169 4.29 -11.73 -5.85
C ARG A 169 2.96 -11.00 -5.71
N ALA A 170 2.57 -10.63 -4.49
CA ALA A 170 1.37 -9.84 -4.22
C ALA A 170 1.36 -8.53 -5.03
N LYS A 171 2.48 -7.78 -5.07
CA LYS A 171 2.60 -6.55 -5.89
C LYS A 171 2.37 -6.80 -7.38
N LEU A 172 2.93 -7.88 -7.93
CA LEU A 172 2.78 -8.20 -9.35
C LEU A 172 1.34 -8.59 -9.69
N GLU A 173 0.70 -9.38 -8.85
CA GLU A 173 -0.70 -9.78 -9.03
C GLU A 173 -1.65 -8.59 -8.82
N TYR A 174 -1.38 -7.71 -7.84
CA TYR A 174 -2.11 -6.46 -7.65
C TYR A 174 -2.03 -5.54 -8.88
N PHE A 175 -0.82 -5.41 -9.46
CA PHE A 175 -0.64 -4.68 -10.70
C PHE A 175 -1.51 -5.24 -11.84
N GLN A 176 -1.52 -6.55 -12.01
CA GLN A 176 -2.32 -7.20 -13.06
C GLN A 176 -3.82 -7.03 -12.85
N ALA A 177 -4.28 -7.03 -11.60
CA ALA A 177 -5.70 -6.92 -11.27
C ALA A 177 -6.23 -5.48 -11.37
N THR A 178 -5.41 -4.48 -11.01
CA THR A 178 -5.90 -3.12 -10.74
C THR A 178 -5.22 -2.02 -11.56
N MET A 179 -4.02 -2.28 -12.13
CA MET A 179 -3.14 -1.24 -12.65
C MET A 179 -2.91 -1.31 -14.16
N MET A 180 -3.52 -2.26 -14.89
CA MET A 180 -3.24 -2.46 -16.32
C MET A 180 -3.67 -1.26 -17.20
N GLU A 181 -4.56 -0.40 -16.72
CA GLU A 181 -5.00 0.80 -17.42
C GLU A 181 -4.34 2.09 -16.89
N CYS A 182 -3.35 1.97 -15.98
CA CYS A 182 -2.65 3.11 -15.42
C CYS A 182 -1.72 3.80 -16.44
N ASP A 183 -1.35 5.03 -16.15
CA ASP A 183 -0.19 5.64 -16.78
C ASP A 183 1.09 4.92 -16.29
N PHE A 184 1.69 4.09 -17.13
CA PHE A 184 2.89 3.33 -16.78
C PHE A 184 4.06 4.20 -16.28
N ARG A 185 4.10 5.50 -16.64
CA ARG A 185 5.10 6.43 -16.12
C ARG A 185 4.95 6.63 -14.62
N THR A 186 3.71 6.71 -14.13
CA THR A 186 3.42 6.82 -12.70
C THR A 186 3.69 5.51 -11.96
N ALA A 187 3.39 4.36 -12.56
CA ALA A 187 3.65 3.06 -11.96
C ALA A 187 5.16 2.75 -11.81
N ILE A 188 5.99 3.16 -12.80
CA ILE A 188 7.44 2.91 -12.78
C ILE A 188 8.19 3.99 -11.98
N PHE A 189 7.74 5.21 -12.07
CA PHE A 189 8.33 6.38 -11.43
C PHE A 189 7.27 7.10 -10.58
N PRO A 190 7.12 6.76 -9.30
CA PRO A 190 6.15 7.38 -8.39
C PRO A 190 6.17 8.92 -8.42
N TRP A 191 7.37 9.52 -8.53
CA TRP A 191 7.53 10.97 -8.62
C TRP A 191 6.78 11.61 -9.81
N TYR A 192 6.52 10.86 -10.88
CA TYR A 192 5.90 11.42 -12.08
C TYR A 192 4.47 11.93 -11.83
N GLU A 193 3.72 11.30 -10.93
CA GLU A 193 2.42 11.77 -10.49
C GLU A 193 2.48 13.15 -9.84
N TYR A 194 3.60 13.45 -9.19
CA TYR A 194 3.77 14.66 -8.38
C TYR A 194 4.51 15.79 -9.08
N ILE A 195 5.07 15.59 -10.27
CA ILE A 195 5.93 16.57 -10.95
C ILE A 195 5.27 17.94 -11.14
N PHE A 196 3.95 17.98 -11.30
CA PHE A 196 3.19 19.23 -11.49
C PHE A 196 2.48 19.69 -10.20
N LYS A 197 2.58 18.93 -9.11
CA LYS A 197 1.94 19.22 -7.83
C LYS A 197 2.87 19.94 -6.85
N TYR A 198 4.17 19.98 -7.14
CA TYR A 198 5.19 20.48 -6.21
C TYR A 198 5.81 21.81 -6.66
N ASP A 199 5.93 22.70 -5.71
CA ASP A 199 6.85 23.82 -5.75
C ASP A 199 8.20 23.47 -5.09
N LEU A 200 9.15 24.40 -5.13
CA LEU A 200 10.48 24.17 -4.56
C LEU A 200 10.46 24.02 -3.02
N GLU A 201 9.52 24.66 -2.34
CA GLU A 201 9.37 24.56 -0.90
C GLU A 201 8.94 23.15 -0.51
N LYS A 202 7.92 22.59 -1.18
CA LYS A 202 7.47 21.22 -0.97
C LYS A 202 8.50 20.16 -1.30
N VAL A 203 9.32 20.39 -2.34
CA VAL A 203 10.47 19.51 -2.64
C VAL A 203 11.45 19.49 -1.48
N TRP A 204 11.77 20.67 -0.94
CA TRP A 204 12.71 20.77 0.18
C TRP A 204 12.15 20.13 1.44
N GLU A 205 10.89 20.33 1.74
CA GLU A 205 10.17 19.69 2.84
C GLU A 205 10.19 18.16 2.70
N THR A 206 9.86 17.62 1.52
CA THR A 206 9.90 16.19 1.22
C THR A 206 11.29 15.59 1.47
N VAL A 207 12.36 16.26 1.00
CA VAL A 207 13.73 15.81 1.22
C VAL A 207 14.10 15.83 2.70
N TYR A 208 13.72 16.88 3.42
CA TYR A 208 13.98 17.03 4.83
C TYR A 208 13.29 15.93 5.64
N GLN A 209 12.01 15.66 5.38
CA GLN A 209 11.24 14.61 6.02
C GLN A 209 11.88 13.24 5.83
N LYS A 210 12.24 12.88 4.59
CA LYS A 210 12.90 11.59 4.31
C LYS A 210 14.26 11.45 4.97
N TRP A 211 15.01 12.53 5.05
CA TRP A 211 16.36 12.50 5.66
C TRP A 211 16.30 12.41 7.16
N MET A 212 15.43 13.22 7.80
CA MET A 212 15.41 13.35 9.26
C MET A 212 14.46 12.35 9.93
N HIS A 213 13.39 11.95 9.26
CA HIS A 213 12.30 11.19 9.85
C HIS A 213 12.13 9.79 9.24
N ASN A 214 12.39 9.60 7.94
CA ASN A 214 12.21 8.35 7.20
C ASN A 214 10.86 7.66 7.50
N TYR A 215 10.75 6.82 8.52
CA TYR A 215 9.51 6.20 8.99
C TYR A 215 8.96 6.83 10.29
N ASP A 216 9.59 7.86 10.81
CA ASP A 216 9.03 8.64 11.90
C ASP A 216 7.81 9.41 11.39
N VAL A 217 6.67 9.21 12.04
CA VAL A 217 5.37 9.77 11.64
C VAL A 217 5.00 11.05 12.37
N SER A 218 5.85 11.55 13.26
CA SER A 218 5.61 12.75 14.05
C SER A 218 5.33 14.01 13.22
N PHE A 219 5.79 14.05 11.95
CA PHE A 219 5.51 15.13 11.02
C PHE A 219 4.12 15.04 10.36
N LEU A 220 3.42 13.90 10.48
CA LEU A 220 2.08 13.70 9.92
C LEU A 220 0.98 14.27 10.83
N LYS A 221 1.31 15.29 11.59
CA LYS A 221 0.39 16.03 12.44
C LYS A 221 -0.13 17.27 11.72
N GLY A 222 -1.44 17.34 11.53
CA GLY A 222 -2.14 18.48 10.95
C GLY A 222 -2.86 19.32 11.99
N SER A 223 -3.61 20.32 11.52
CA SER A 223 -4.47 21.16 12.36
C SER A 223 -5.78 20.47 12.78
N THR A 224 -6.17 19.40 12.11
CA THR A 224 -7.45 18.70 12.30
C THR A 224 -7.28 17.24 12.69
N GLN A 225 -6.09 16.68 12.51
CA GLN A 225 -5.81 15.26 12.77
C GLN A 225 -4.32 15.00 13.01
N GLU A 226 -4.04 13.87 13.64
CA GLU A 226 -2.71 13.36 13.91
C GLU A 226 -2.65 11.87 13.55
N TYR A 227 -1.55 11.42 12.93
CA TYR A 227 -1.31 10.02 12.64
C TYR A 227 -0.42 9.41 13.73
N HIS A 228 -0.78 8.22 14.20
CA HIS A 228 -0.05 7.42 15.20
C HIS A 228 0.67 6.23 14.55
N GLU A 229 1.79 5.80 15.14
CA GLU A 229 2.62 4.71 14.60
C GLU A 229 1.87 3.38 14.47
N SER A 230 0.88 3.16 15.32
CA SER A 230 -0.02 1.99 15.27
C SER A 230 -0.99 1.99 14.08
N GLY A 231 -0.93 3.03 13.23
CA GLY A 231 -1.78 3.17 12.06
C GLY A 231 -3.08 3.95 12.30
N PHE A 232 -3.36 4.38 13.52
CA PHE A 232 -4.54 5.17 13.85
C PHE A 232 -4.42 6.62 13.38
N ILE A 233 -5.50 7.19 12.84
CA ILE A 233 -5.61 8.63 12.57
C ILE A 233 -6.59 9.24 13.58
N GLU A 234 -6.04 9.92 14.56
CA GLU A 234 -6.81 10.67 15.53
C GLU A 234 -7.36 11.97 14.92
N ARG A 235 -8.66 12.13 14.83
CA ARG A 235 -9.30 13.41 14.49
C ARG A 235 -9.57 14.24 15.73
N TYR A 236 -9.31 15.54 15.63
CA TYR A 236 -9.62 16.47 16.73
C TYR A 236 -11.12 16.81 16.75
N PRO A 237 -11.71 17.03 17.94
CA PRO A 237 -13.10 17.41 18.06
C PRO A 237 -13.44 18.66 17.24
N VAL A 238 -14.61 18.68 16.65
CA VAL A 238 -15.15 19.80 15.86
C VAL A 238 -16.34 20.47 16.57
N ASP A 239 -16.65 21.70 16.18
CA ASP A 239 -17.91 22.34 16.59
C ASP A 239 -19.07 21.71 15.81
N THR A 240 -19.78 20.78 16.44
CA THR A 240 -20.89 20.05 15.83
C THR A 240 -22.08 20.92 15.44
N THR A 241 -22.17 22.15 15.96
CA THR A 241 -23.22 23.12 15.56
C THR A 241 -23.02 23.66 14.15
N GLN A 242 -21.81 23.46 13.57
CA GLN A 242 -21.47 23.86 12.20
C GLN A 242 -21.63 22.71 11.19
N LEU A 243 -21.88 21.49 11.67
CA LEU A 243 -22.10 20.34 10.80
C LEU A 243 -23.50 20.40 10.16
N SER A 244 -23.59 19.95 8.92
CA SER A 244 -24.85 19.83 8.19
C SER A 244 -24.87 18.55 7.39
N MET A 245 -25.84 17.69 7.67
CA MET A 245 -26.03 16.41 6.95
C MET A 245 -26.26 16.62 5.43
N GLU A 246 -26.87 17.74 5.04
CA GLU A 246 -27.12 18.07 3.63
C GLU A 246 -25.82 18.28 2.83
N ASN A 247 -24.72 18.59 3.50
CA ASN A 247 -23.42 18.82 2.87
C ASN A 247 -22.57 17.54 2.79
N GLU A 248 -23.03 16.43 3.39
CA GLU A 248 -22.30 15.16 3.39
C GLU A 248 -22.56 14.36 2.12
N ALA A 249 -21.50 13.83 1.52
CA ALA A 249 -21.59 12.97 0.33
C ALA A 249 -21.68 11.48 0.74
N LEU A 250 -22.75 11.12 1.49
CA LEU A 250 -22.95 9.77 1.99
C LEU A 250 -23.13 8.76 0.86
N LYS A 251 -22.44 7.64 0.93
CA LYS A 251 -22.58 6.50 0.01
C LYS A 251 -23.63 5.54 0.54
N LEU A 252 -24.89 5.81 0.23
CA LEU A 252 -26.00 5.04 0.77
C LEU A 252 -26.12 3.67 0.07
N PHE A 253 -26.15 2.62 0.87
CA PHE A 253 -26.31 1.25 0.40
C PHE A 253 -27.75 0.99 -0.10
N THR A 254 -27.84 0.25 -1.20
CA THR A 254 -29.06 -0.46 -1.61
C THR A 254 -28.67 -1.80 -2.22
N ARG A 255 -29.40 -2.86 -1.91
CA ARG A 255 -29.14 -4.24 -2.38
C ARG A 255 -29.01 -4.32 -3.91
N ASP A 256 -29.82 -3.57 -4.64
CA ASP A 256 -29.81 -3.56 -6.11
C ASP A 256 -28.59 -2.85 -6.72
N SER A 257 -27.88 -2.05 -5.93
CA SER A 257 -26.67 -1.30 -6.38
C SER A 257 -25.36 -2.03 -6.08
N VAL A 258 -25.43 -3.19 -5.43
CA VAL A 258 -24.24 -3.97 -5.04
C VAL A 258 -23.39 -4.30 -6.27
N LYS A 259 -22.10 -4.02 -6.18
CA LYS A 259 -21.11 -4.33 -7.20
C LYS A 259 -20.56 -5.73 -6.97
N GLN A 260 -20.87 -6.62 -7.90
CA GLN A 260 -20.50 -8.04 -7.82
C GLN A 260 -18.99 -8.22 -7.60
N GLN A 261 -18.16 -7.41 -8.26
CA GLN A 261 -16.69 -7.47 -8.12
C GLN A 261 -16.23 -7.24 -6.67
N ASN A 262 -16.86 -6.30 -5.93
CA ASN A 262 -16.48 -6.03 -4.55
C ASN A 262 -16.83 -7.21 -3.64
N MET A 263 -17.98 -7.85 -3.89
CA MET A 263 -18.38 -9.06 -3.16
C MET A 263 -17.46 -10.24 -3.48
N GLU A 264 -17.11 -10.46 -4.75
CA GLU A 264 -16.18 -11.52 -5.16
C GLU A 264 -14.80 -11.36 -4.50
N TYR A 265 -14.31 -10.13 -4.33
CA TYR A 265 -13.06 -9.91 -3.62
C TYR A 265 -13.19 -10.10 -2.10
N LEU A 266 -14.34 -9.78 -1.51
CA LEU A 266 -14.62 -10.08 -0.10
C LEU A 266 -14.66 -11.60 0.13
N GLU A 267 -15.38 -12.36 -0.70
CA GLU A 267 -15.38 -13.83 -0.67
C GLU A 267 -13.94 -14.38 -0.79
N ARG A 268 -13.16 -13.91 -1.76
CA ARG A 268 -11.77 -14.32 -1.95
C ARG A 268 -10.87 -13.96 -0.77
N LEU A 269 -11.12 -12.83 -0.10
CA LEU A 269 -10.39 -12.43 1.11
C LEU A 269 -10.68 -13.40 2.26
N ILE A 270 -11.95 -13.74 2.48
CA ILE A 270 -12.37 -14.71 3.49
C ILE A 270 -11.75 -16.09 3.21
N ASP A 271 -11.81 -16.56 1.96
CA ASP A 271 -11.20 -17.83 1.55
C ASP A 271 -9.68 -17.81 1.74
N LEU A 272 -9.01 -16.70 1.38
CA LEU A 272 -7.57 -16.55 1.58
C LEU A 272 -7.18 -16.64 3.07
N CYS A 273 -7.96 -16.01 3.96
CA CYS A 273 -7.76 -16.13 5.39
C CYS A 273 -7.93 -17.58 5.86
N ARG A 274 -9.00 -18.23 5.44
CA ARG A 274 -9.31 -19.65 5.77
C ARG A 274 -8.21 -20.61 5.29
N GLU A 275 -7.71 -20.44 4.06
CA GLU A 275 -6.65 -21.26 3.48
C GLU A 275 -5.29 -21.09 4.20
N ASN A 276 -5.13 -20.01 4.96
CA ASN A 276 -3.88 -19.70 5.66
C ASN A 276 -4.00 -19.73 7.18
N ASP A 277 -5.07 -20.31 7.73
CA ASP A 277 -5.34 -20.37 9.18
C ASP A 277 -5.31 -18.98 9.83
N ILE A 278 -5.92 -17.99 9.19
CA ILE A 278 -6.13 -16.64 9.70
C ILE A 278 -7.59 -16.48 10.07
N GLU A 279 -7.87 -16.12 11.32
CA GLU A 279 -9.24 -15.81 11.75
C GLU A 279 -9.72 -14.54 11.02
N PHE A 280 -10.95 -14.57 10.48
CA PHE A 280 -11.57 -13.42 9.84
C PHE A 280 -12.80 -12.97 10.64
N VAL A 281 -12.82 -11.71 11.06
CA VAL A 281 -13.96 -11.08 11.77
C VAL A 281 -14.38 -9.83 11.01
N ALA A 282 -15.67 -9.68 10.76
CA ALA A 282 -16.22 -8.48 10.13
C ALA A 282 -16.79 -7.54 11.20
N VAL A 283 -16.59 -6.23 11.06
CA VAL A 283 -17.10 -5.22 11.99
C VAL A 283 -17.69 -4.02 11.23
N SER A 284 -18.89 -3.56 11.62
CA SER A 284 -19.41 -2.25 11.22
C SER A 284 -19.29 -1.28 12.40
N THR A 285 -18.51 -0.21 12.21
CA THR A 285 -18.27 0.83 13.22
C THR A 285 -19.51 1.68 13.45
N PRO A 286 -19.68 2.28 14.64
CA PRO A 286 -20.80 3.18 14.93
C PRO A 286 -20.86 4.38 13.97
N VAL A 287 -22.09 4.80 13.65
CA VAL A 287 -22.37 6.07 12.97
C VAL A 287 -23.35 6.90 13.81
N PRO A 288 -23.48 8.25 13.59
CA PRO A 288 -24.38 9.09 14.38
C PRO A 288 -25.83 8.59 14.33
N ALA A 289 -26.52 8.59 15.48
CA ALA A 289 -27.93 8.20 15.56
C ALA A 289 -28.83 9.00 14.62
N SER A 290 -28.52 10.29 14.40
CA SER A 290 -29.24 11.13 13.45
C SER A 290 -29.09 10.64 12.00
N THR A 291 -27.94 10.12 11.61
CA THR A 291 -27.70 9.54 10.30
C THR A 291 -28.48 8.24 10.11
N LEU A 292 -28.46 7.37 11.16
CA LEU A 292 -29.25 6.11 11.15
C LEU A 292 -30.73 6.38 11.01
N VAL A 293 -31.26 7.40 11.67
CA VAL A 293 -32.68 7.80 11.56
C VAL A 293 -33.01 8.37 10.19
N ALA A 294 -32.13 9.25 9.65
CA ALA A 294 -32.37 9.88 8.36
C ALA A 294 -32.36 8.90 7.18
N TYR A 295 -31.55 7.85 7.27
CA TYR A 295 -31.35 6.87 6.21
C TYR A 295 -31.66 5.42 6.68
N GLU A 296 -32.64 5.27 7.56
CA GLU A 296 -32.98 4.01 8.24
C GLU A 296 -33.13 2.83 7.25
N ALA A 297 -33.86 3.05 6.15
CA ALA A 297 -34.08 1.98 5.16
C ALA A 297 -32.79 1.48 4.50
N ASN A 298 -31.83 2.39 4.21
CA ASN A 298 -30.54 2.04 3.62
C ASN A 298 -29.68 1.25 4.59
N TYR A 299 -29.62 1.67 5.85
CA TYR A 299 -28.84 0.98 6.88
C TYR A 299 -29.44 -0.39 7.21
N GLN A 300 -30.76 -0.50 7.32
CA GLN A 300 -31.42 -1.79 7.53
C GLN A 300 -31.21 -2.76 6.36
N ASP A 301 -31.27 -2.27 5.12
CA ASP A 301 -30.98 -3.09 3.93
C ASP A 301 -29.53 -3.59 3.94
N ALA A 302 -28.57 -2.70 4.26
CA ALA A 302 -27.17 -3.05 4.40
C ALA A 302 -26.94 -4.11 5.49
N TRP A 303 -27.48 -3.89 6.69
CA TRP A 303 -27.30 -4.82 7.81
C TRP A 303 -27.86 -6.21 7.51
N ASN A 304 -29.05 -6.30 6.93
CA ASN A 304 -29.64 -7.57 6.56
C ASN A 304 -28.80 -8.26 5.48
N TYR A 305 -28.34 -7.51 4.48
CA TYR A 305 -27.51 -8.05 3.39
C TYR A 305 -26.20 -8.64 3.92
N PHE A 306 -25.46 -7.90 4.72
CA PHE A 306 -24.18 -8.36 5.24
C PHE A 306 -24.33 -9.41 6.33
N ALA A 307 -25.40 -9.37 7.17
CA ALA A 307 -25.69 -10.45 8.12
C ALA A 307 -25.97 -11.77 7.40
N GLU A 308 -26.83 -11.77 6.36
CA GLU A 308 -27.10 -12.95 5.51
C GLU A 308 -25.82 -13.47 4.83
N PHE A 309 -24.97 -12.55 4.34
CA PHE A 309 -23.72 -12.90 3.68
C PHE A 309 -22.73 -13.55 4.64
N PHE A 310 -22.44 -12.92 5.78
CA PHE A 310 -21.46 -13.43 6.74
C PHE A 310 -21.94 -14.69 7.46
N GLU A 311 -23.25 -14.84 7.70
CA GLU A 311 -23.82 -16.10 8.21
C GLU A 311 -23.58 -17.27 7.22
N LYS A 312 -23.80 -17.02 5.92
CA LYS A 312 -23.52 -18.03 4.86
C LYS A 312 -22.05 -18.40 4.79
N GLU A 313 -21.14 -17.43 4.98
CA GLU A 313 -19.69 -17.65 4.94
C GLU A 313 -19.12 -18.16 6.27
N ASP A 314 -19.95 -18.42 7.29
CA ASP A 314 -19.52 -18.81 8.66
C ASP A 314 -18.50 -17.82 9.25
N VAL A 315 -18.77 -16.52 9.06
CA VAL A 315 -17.96 -15.41 9.54
C VAL A 315 -18.69 -14.65 10.63
N ARG A 316 -17.98 -14.32 11.71
CA ARG A 316 -18.54 -13.49 12.78
C ARG A 316 -18.65 -12.04 12.30
N TYR A 317 -19.85 -11.46 12.44
CA TYR A 317 -20.14 -10.08 12.10
C TYR A 317 -20.57 -9.29 13.34
N LEU A 318 -19.80 -8.27 13.69
CA LEU A 318 -20.04 -7.39 14.84
C LEU A 318 -20.61 -6.07 14.33
N ASN A 319 -21.90 -5.85 14.51
CA ASN A 319 -22.56 -4.64 14.03
C ASN A 319 -22.87 -3.68 15.18
N PHE A 320 -22.05 -2.63 15.32
CA PHE A 320 -22.20 -1.62 16.38
C PHE A 320 -23.33 -0.62 16.13
N ASN A 321 -24.01 -0.72 15.00
CA ASN A 321 -25.21 0.05 14.71
C ASN A 321 -26.50 -0.73 14.96
N ARG A 322 -26.42 -2.00 15.42
CA ARG A 322 -27.57 -2.87 15.64
C ARG A 322 -27.44 -3.68 16.92
N GLU A 323 -26.73 -4.81 16.90
CA GLU A 323 -26.63 -5.75 18.02
C GLU A 323 -25.88 -5.13 19.21
N TYR A 324 -24.88 -4.30 18.93
CA TYR A 324 -24.03 -3.61 19.92
C TYR A 324 -24.34 -2.10 20.02
N PHE A 325 -25.50 -1.66 19.54
CA PHE A 325 -25.88 -0.24 19.53
C PHE A 325 -25.86 0.41 20.92
N ALA A 326 -26.22 -0.33 21.96
CA ALA A 326 -26.28 0.18 23.32
C ALA A 326 -24.92 0.28 24.01
N ASP A 327 -23.88 -0.36 23.44
CA ASP A 327 -22.56 -0.45 24.06
C ASP A 327 -21.67 0.78 23.78
N PHE A 328 -22.08 1.62 22.82
CA PHE A 328 -21.41 2.87 22.48
C PHE A 328 -22.40 4.02 22.24
N SER A 329 -22.01 5.25 22.59
CA SER A 329 -22.86 6.44 22.39
C SER A 329 -22.83 6.94 20.95
N HIS A 330 -23.98 6.99 20.29
CA HIS A 330 -24.17 7.49 18.91
C HIS A 330 -24.51 8.98 18.84
N GLU A 331 -24.23 9.74 19.89
CA GLU A 331 -24.39 11.20 19.91
C GLU A 331 -23.45 11.86 18.91
N ILE A 332 -23.95 12.86 18.16
CA ILE A 332 -23.15 13.57 17.13
C ILE A 332 -21.86 14.21 17.70
N THR A 333 -21.83 14.50 18.98
CA THR A 333 -20.66 15.05 19.68
C THR A 333 -19.46 14.11 19.71
N ASN A 334 -19.66 12.82 19.49
CA ASN A 334 -18.61 11.81 19.37
C ASN A 334 -18.01 11.75 17.95
N PHE A 335 -18.59 12.46 17.01
CA PHE A 335 -18.20 12.38 15.59
C PHE A 335 -17.74 13.75 15.07
N THR A 336 -16.98 13.72 14.00
CA THR A 336 -16.47 14.90 13.29
C THR A 336 -17.30 15.23 12.04
N ASP A 337 -18.19 14.33 11.65
CA ASP A 337 -19.11 14.46 10.51
C ASP A 337 -20.32 13.53 10.68
N TYR A 338 -21.29 13.62 9.76
CA TYR A 338 -22.46 12.71 9.74
C TYR A 338 -22.20 11.38 9.01
N ASP A 339 -21.02 11.21 8.37
CA ASP A 339 -20.64 9.95 7.75
C ASP A 339 -20.24 8.89 8.79
N GLY A 340 -19.73 9.31 9.93
CA GLY A 340 -19.43 8.41 11.05
C GLY A 340 -17.96 8.39 11.46
N HIS A 341 -17.19 9.38 11.05
CA HIS A 341 -15.80 9.50 11.52
C HIS A 341 -15.78 10.10 12.95
N MET A 342 -15.24 9.37 13.89
CA MET A 342 -15.17 9.77 15.31
C MET A 342 -14.09 10.82 15.54
N ASN A 343 -14.22 11.58 16.65
CA ASN A 343 -13.10 12.27 17.24
C ASN A 343 -12.24 11.29 18.07
N GLY A 344 -11.01 11.67 18.40
CA GLY A 344 -10.04 10.79 19.04
C GLY A 344 -10.49 10.19 20.38
N ASP A 345 -11.21 10.98 21.21
CA ASP A 345 -11.68 10.50 22.50
C ASP A 345 -12.77 9.42 22.33
N ALA A 346 -13.72 9.65 21.41
CA ALA A 346 -14.77 8.70 21.08
C ALA A 346 -14.19 7.43 20.41
N ALA A 347 -13.19 7.59 19.54
CA ALA A 347 -12.51 6.46 18.90
C ALA A 347 -11.85 5.54 19.94
N ARG A 348 -11.18 6.09 20.95
CA ARG A 348 -10.58 5.30 22.05
C ARG A 348 -11.64 4.63 22.93
N GLU A 349 -12.75 5.31 23.22
CA GLU A 349 -13.87 4.70 23.94
C GLU A 349 -14.46 3.54 23.14
N TYR A 350 -14.71 3.73 21.86
CA TYR A 350 -15.19 2.67 20.96
C TYR A 350 -14.18 1.51 20.86
N SER A 351 -12.89 1.81 20.73
CA SER A 351 -11.84 0.78 20.62
C SER A 351 -11.74 -0.08 21.87
N ARG A 352 -12.02 0.48 23.05
CA ARG A 352 -12.12 -0.33 24.30
C ARG A 352 -13.28 -1.29 24.23
N VAL A 353 -14.47 -0.82 23.87
CA VAL A 353 -15.67 -1.68 23.73
C VAL A 353 -15.44 -2.75 22.66
N LEU A 354 -14.84 -2.39 21.53
CA LEU A 354 -14.48 -3.35 20.48
C LEU A 354 -13.48 -4.40 21.00
N GLY A 355 -12.47 -3.98 21.76
CA GLY A 355 -11.49 -4.86 22.39
C GLY A 355 -12.13 -5.87 23.33
N GLU A 356 -13.01 -5.41 24.22
CA GLU A 356 -13.78 -6.29 25.13
C GLU A 356 -14.62 -7.33 24.37
N VAL A 357 -15.27 -6.91 23.28
CA VAL A 357 -16.07 -7.83 22.43
C VAL A 357 -15.15 -8.82 21.70
N LEU A 358 -13.99 -8.38 21.20
CA LEU A 358 -13.02 -9.23 20.51
C LEU A 358 -12.36 -10.26 21.46
N ASP A 359 -12.07 -9.87 22.72
CA ASP A 359 -11.51 -10.76 23.74
C ASP A 359 -12.50 -11.84 24.16
N ALA A 360 -13.79 -11.52 24.17
CA ALA A 360 -14.86 -12.49 24.46
C ALA A 360 -15.05 -13.54 23.34
N ILE A 361 -14.42 -13.37 22.18
CA ILE A 361 -14.46 -14.35 21.08
C ILE A 361 -13.54 -15.52 21.44
N PRO A 362 -14.04 -16.77 21.52
CA PRO A 362 -13.18 -17.93 21.70
C PRO A 362 -12.19 -18.03 20.53
N SER A 363 -10.90 -18.19 20.84
CA SER A 363 -9.88 -18.47 19.82
C SER A 363 -10.27 -19.75 19.06
N MET A 364 -10.03 -19.80 17.76
CA MET A 364 -10.13 -21.03 16.99
C MET A 364 -9.08 -22.03 17.56
N GLU A 365 -9.55 -23.18 18.15
CA GLU A 365 -8.67 -24.26 18.61
C GLU A 365 -8.14 -25.10 17.45
#